data_2fa302e302def51fe9eee831a0f4bcf8
#
_entry.id   2fa302e302def51fe9eee831a0f4bcf8
#
_cell.length_a   1.000
_cell.length_b   1.000
_cell.length_c   1.000
_cell.angle_alpha   90.00
_cell.angle_beta   90.00
_cell.angle_gamma   90.00
#
_symmetry.space_group_name_H-M   'P 1'
#
loop_
_entity.id
_entity.type
_entity.pdbx_description
1 polymer ?
#
loop_
_entity_poly.entity_id
_entity_poly.type
_entity_poly.pdbx_seq_one_letter_code
_entity_poly.pdbx_strand_id
1 'polypeptide(L)'
;MQKRVIHPAWIVAGITFATLFATAGFRSAPSVLILPLENDFGWQRDVISIAVAINVLLYGLTAPFAAALMERFTVRKVVMAALATVGTGALLTIWMNQSWHLMLLWGVVVGIGTGSMALVFAATIANRWFVKKRGLVIGILTAASASGQLVFLPGLSKLAEDPGWRASSLVIALGAYLMVPLIYFFLKEDPQSANTTAYGAESGWQPPVLEKGNAAKVAIKALRDASKVRNFWYLVGSFFVCGLSTSGLIGTHFIPAAHDHGMQQVVAASLLALIGVFDVIGTIFSGYLTDRIDPRKLLFFYYLLRGLSLFLLPSILFSSLHPSTLVFIIFYGLDWVATVPPTVVLCRQVLGPDKGALIYGWVFAAHQIGGSLAAYGAAIMRIKFGDYAAAFYVTGILCVITSYFVLQISIKDKSQT
;
A
#
# COMPACT_ATOMS: atom_id res chain seq x y z
N MET A 1 19.90 -27.10 -29.93
CA MET A 1 19.39 -26.48 -28.68
C MET A 1 18.79 -25.13 -29.04
N GLN A 2 17.46 -25.02 -29.15
CA GLN A 2 16.80 -23.72 -29.30
C GLN A 2 17.03 -22.93 -28.02
N LYS A 3 17.72 -21.79 -28.12
CA LYS A 3 17.81 -20.83 -27.01
C LYS A 3 16.37 -20.48 -26.61
N ARG A 4 15.95 -20.84 -25.39
CA ARG A 4 14.68 -20.39 -24.82
C ARG A 4 14.76 -18.88 -24.69
N VAL A 5 14.30 -18.15 -25.70
CA VAL A 5 14.20 -16.68 -25.64
C VAL A 5 13.13 -16.36 -24.62
N ILE A 6 13.50 -15.64 -23.59
CA ILE A 6 12.53 -15.18 -22.56
C ILE A 6 11.49 -14.29 -23.25
N HIS A 7 10.21 -14.62 -23.09
CA HIS A 7 9.13 -13.82 -23.67
C HIS A 7 9.17 -12.38 -23.13
N PRO A 8 9.09 -11.34 -23.98
CA PRO A 8 9.20 -9.92 -23.57
C PRO A 8 8.28 -9.54 -22.42
N ALA A 9 7.11 -10.15 -22.28
CA ALA A 9 6.20 -9.95 -21.15
C ALA A 9 6.87 -10.14 -19.77
N TRP A 10 7.77 -11.14 -19.65
CA TRP A 10 8.46 -11.39 -18.39
C TRP A 10 9.56 -10.35 -18.09
N ILE A 11 10.17 -9.77 -19.14
CA ILE A 11 11.13 -8.66 -18.99
C ILE A 11 10.36 -7.44 -18.45
N VAL A 12 9.21 -7.11 -19.06
CA VAL A 12 8.36 -6.00 -18.62
C VAL A 12 7.85 -6.23 -17.20
N ALA A 13 7.44 -7.45 -16.86
CA ALA A 13 7.04 -7.80 -15.49
C ALA A 13 8.21 -7.66 -14.50
N GLY A 14 9.42 -8.08 -14.86
CA GLY A 14 10.62 -7.92 -14.03
C GLY A 14 10.97 -6.46 -13.75
N ILE A 15 10.92 -5.59 -14.77
CA ILE A 15 11.13 -4.13 -14.59
C ILE A 15 10.02 -3.52 -13.72
N THR A 16 8.77 -3.93 -13.94
CA THR A 16 7.64 -3.50 -13.10
C THR A 16 7.83 -3.92 -11.65
N PHE A 17 8.26 -5.17 -11.42
CA PHE A 17 8.59 -5.68 -10.09
C PHE A 17 9.68 -4.83 -9.43
N ALA A 18 10.80 -4.59 -10.11
CA ALA A 18 11.91 -3.79 -9.60
C ALA A 18 11.46 -2.36 -9.24
N THR A 19 10.59 -1.76 -10.07
CA THR A 19 10.02 -0.43 -9.81
C THR A 19 9.13 -0.42 -8.57
N LEU A 20 8.20 -1.38 -8.45
CA LEU A 20 7.31 -1.49 -7.30
C LEU A 20 8.07 -1.83 -6.01
N PHE A 21 9.10 -2.65 -6.11
CA PHE A 21 10.00 -2.97 -5.01
C PHE A 21 10.74 -1.72 -4.51
N ALA A 22 11.34 -0.93 -5.39
CA ALA A 22 12.00 0.33 -5.05
C ALA A 22 11.01 1.35 -4.43
N THR A 23 9.81 1.49 -5.02
CA THR A 23 8.80 2.44 -4.51
C THR A 23 8.25 2.05 -3.14
N ALA A 24 8.29 0.78 -2.76
CA ALA A 24 7.92 0.35 -1.41
C ALA A 24 8.86 0.93 -0.35
N GLY A 25 10.17 1.01 -0.63
CA GLY A 25 11.15 1.69 0.24
C GLY A 25 10.81 3.17 0.41
N PHE A 26 10.47 3.87 -0.68
CA PHE A 26 10.11 5.30 -0.61
C PHE A 26 8.85 5.55 0.22
N ARG A 27 7.88 4.65 0.15
CA ARG A 27 6.63 4.74 0.90
C ARG A 27 6.80 4.46 2.38
N SER A 28 7.69 3.54 2.76
CA SER A 28 7.90 3.13 4.16
C SER A 28 8.85 4.05 4.93
N ALA A 29 9.62 4.90 4.25
CA ALA A 29 10.58 5.80 4.87
C ALA A 29 10.00 6.75 5.94
N PRO A 30 8.75 7.30 5.85
CA PRO A 30 8.22 8.17 6.89
C PRO A 30 8.28 7.57 8.29
N SER A 31 8.05 6.28 8.45
CA SER A 31 8.04 5.62 9.76
C SER A 31 9.41 5.63 10.45
N VAL A 32 10.50 5.64 9.69
CA VAL A 32 11.87 5.69 10.23
C VAL A 32 12.40 7.11 10.35
N LEU A 33 11.76 8.10 9.73
CA LEU A 33 12.20 9.50 9.75
C LEU A 33 11.59 10.30 10.90
N ILE A 34 10.52 9.84 11.55
CA ILE A 34 9.83 10.59 12.62
C ILE A 34 10.82 10.96 13.73
N LEU A 35 11.49 9.99 14.34
CA LEU A 35 12.41 10.22 15.46
C LEU A 35 13.64 11.06 15.07
N PRO A 36 14.34 10.79 13.95
CA PRO A 36 15.43 11.65 13.52
C PRO A 36 15.03 13.10 13.26
N LEU A 37 13.82 13.36 12.74
CA LEU A 37 13.33 14.73 12.51
C LEU A 37 12.91 15.43 13.80
N GLU A 38 12.33 14.71 14.77
CA GLU A 38 12.10 15.22 16.12
C GLU A 38 13.42 15.70 16.75
N ASN A 39 14.47 14.87 16.67
CA ASN A 39 15.76 15.15 17.29
C ASN A 39 16.52 16.29 16.59
N ASP A 40 16.47 16.39 15.26
CA ASP A 40 17.24 17.39 14.49
C ASP A 40 16.59 18.77 14.51
N PHE A 41 15.25 18.85 14.45
CA PHE A 41 14.51 20.11 14.35
C PHE A 41 13.71 20.50 15.61
N GLY A 42 13.56 19.60 16.56
CA GLY A 42 12.69 19.80 17.73
C GLY A 42 11.20 19.89 17.37
N TRP A 43 10.82 19.42 16.17
CA TRP A 43 9.41 19.44 15.76
C TRP A 43 8.60 18.42 16.55
N GLN A 44 7.38 18.81 16.89
CA GLN A 44 6.46 17.89 17.54
C GLN A 44 6.03 16.77 16.57
N ARG A 45 5.71 15.63 17.13
CA ARG A 45 5.37 14.41 16.38
C ARG A 45 4.14 14.55 15.50
N ASP A 46 3.16 15.35 15.93
CA ASP A 46 1.95 15.66 15.15
C ASP A 46 2.29 16.47 13.89
N VAL A 47 3.21 17.43 13.99
CA VAL A 47 3.67 18.25 12.86
C VAL A 47 4.31 17.38 11.77
N ILE A 48 5.14 16.40 12.17
CA ILE A 48 5.76 15.45 11.23
C ILE A 48 4.69 14.52 10.66
N SER A 49 3.77 14.04 11.50
CA SER A 49 2.72 13.11 11.12
C SER A 49 1.68 13.71 10.16
N ILE A 50 1.50 15.04 10.12
CA ILE A 50 0.72 15.71 9.07
C ILE A 50 1.30 15.42 7.69
N ALA A 51 2.62 15.51 7.52
CA ALA A 51 3.25 15.21 6.23
C ALA A 51 3.02 13.75 5.81
N VAL A 52 3.10 12.81 6.77
CA VAL A 52 2.77 11.39 6.53
C VAL A 52 1.30 11.23 6.16
N ALA A 53 0.40 11.88 6.88
CA ALA A 53 -1.03 11.84 6.62
C ALA A 53 -1.38 12.36 5.21
N ILE A 54 -0.79 13.49 4.79
CA ILE A 54 -0.94 14.04 3.44
C ILE A 54 -0.43 13.04 2.40
N ASN A 55 0.74 12.43 2.63
CA ASN A 55 1.33 11.46 1.73
C ASN A 55 0.40 10.25 1.52
N VAL A 56 -0.05 9.63 2.60
CA VAL A 56 -0.94 8.46 2.57
C VAL A 56 -2.27 8.80 1.89
N LEU A 57 -2.83 9.97 2.19
CA LEU A 57 -4.07 10.45 1.56
C LEU A 57 -3.92 10.60 0.04
N LEU A 58 -2.86 11.29 -0.40
CA LEU A 58 -2.61 11.52 -1.82
C LEU A 58 -2.20 10.24 -2.56
N TYR A 59 -1.49 9.33 -1.91
CA TYR A 59 -1.23 7.99 -2.44
C TYR A 59 -2.53 7.27 -2.82
N GLY A 60 -3.55 7.32 -1.97
CA GLY A 60 -4.84 6.71 -2.24
C GLY A 60 -5.67 7.45 -3.28
N LEU A 61 -5.78 8.77 -3.15
CA LEU A 61 -6.61 9.59 -4.03
C LEU A 61 -6.05 9.71 -5.44
N THR A 62 -4.73 9.64 -5.63
CA THR A 62 -4.09 9.71 -6.95
C THR A 62 -4.29 8.42 -7.75
N ALA A 63 -4.37 7.26 -7.10
CA ALA A 63 -4.43 5.96 -7.76
C ALA A 63 -5.57 5.81 -8.80
N PRO A 64 -6.83 6.20 -8.56
CA PRO A 64 -7.89 6.14 -9.57
C PRO A 64 -7.61 6.99 -10.81
N PHE A 65 -6.90 8.12 -10.66
CA PHE A 65 -6.56 9.02 -11.76
C PHE A 65 -5.30 8.59 -12.51
N ALA A 66 -4.40 7.86 -11.86
CA ALA A 66 -3.17 7.34 -12.48
C ALA A 66 -3.48 6.42 -13.66
N ALA A 67 -4.53 5.58 -13.57
CA ALA A 67 -5.00 4.77 -14.68
C ALA A 67 -5.35 5.63 -15.91
N ALA A 68 -6.10 6.71 -15.70
CA ALA A 68 -6.50 7.64 -16.77
C ALA A 68 -5.29 8.33 -17.41
N LEU A 69 -4.30 8.70 -16.60
CA LEU A 69 -3.05 9.29 -17.08
C LEU A 69 -2.24 8.28 -17.91
N MET A 70 -2.15 7.02 -17.47
CA MET A 70 -1.44 5.94 -18.18
C MET A 70 -2.10 5.64 -19.53
N GLU A 71 -3.41 5.74 -19.63
CA GLU A 71 -4.13 5.57 -20.91
C GLU A 71 -3.92 6.75 -21.86
N ARG A 72 -3.91 7.97 -21.32
CA ARG A 72 -3.74 9.19 -22.11
C ARG A 72 -2.31 9.43 -22.57
N PHE A 73 -1.33 9.22 -21.68
CA PHE A 73 0.08 9.63 -21.88
C PHE A 73 1.04 8.47 -22.02
N THR A 74 0.62 7.23 -21.94
CA THR A 74 1.39 6.00 -21.88
C THR A 74 1.90 5.64 -20.47
N VAL A 75 1.95 4.33 -20.18
CA VAL A 75 2.43 3.80 -18.88
C VAL A 75 3.87 4.27 -18.62
N ARG A 76 4.73 4.14 -19.63
CA ARG A 76 6.16 4.51 -19.53
C ARG A 76 6.35 5.96 -19.12
N LYS A 77 5.67 6.90 -19.79
CA LYS A 77 5.78 8.35 -19.49
C LYS A 77 5.28 8.69 -18.10
N VAL A 78 4.13 8.12 -17.70
CA VAL A 78 3.54 8.38 -16.38
C VAL A 78 4.43 7.84 -15.26
N VAL A 79 4.95 6.62 -15.40
CA VAL A 79 5.83 6.02 -14.38
C VAL A 79 7.16 6.77 -14.28
N MET A 80 7.76 7.17 -15.41
CA MET A 80 8.97 8.01 -15.41
C MET A 80 8.74 9.36 -14.74
N ALA A 81 7.64 10.04 -15.06
CA ALA A 81 7.28 11.31 -14.42
C ALA A 81 7.05 11.14 -12.91
N ALA A 82 6.37 10.06 -12.51
CA ALA A 82 6.12 9.73 -11.12
C ALA A 82 7.44 9.47 -10.34
N LEU A 83 8.35 8.68 -10.91
CA LEU A 83 9.68 8.43 -10.32
C LEU A 83 10.51 9.72 -10.22
N ALA A 84 10.51 10.54 -11.27
CA ALA A 84 11.19 11.83 -11.23
C ALA A 84 10.59 12.76 -10.16
N THR A 85 9.26 12.76 -10.00
CA THR A 85 8.57 13.52 -8.96
C THR A 85 8.97 13.04 -7.56
N VAL A 86 9.00 11.72 -7.32
CA VAL A 86 9.46 11.13 -6.05
C VAL A 86 10.93 11.49 -5.80
N GLY A 87 11.80 11.29 -6.79
CA GLY A 87 13.23 11.60 -6.68
C GLY A 87 13.49 13.07 -6.37
N THR A 88 12.77 13.98 -7.05
CA THR A 88 12.89 15.43 -6.82
C THR A 88 12.38 15.79 -5.43
N GLY A 89 11.21 15.29 -5.01
CA GLY A 89 10.66 15.53 -3.69
C GLY A 89 11.61 15.07 -2.58
N ALA A 90 12.12 13.83 -2.67
CA ALA A 90 13.06 13.29 -1.69
C ALA A 90 14.40 14.05 -1.70
N LEU A 91 14.92 14.44 -2.87
CA LEU A 91 16.16 15.20 -2.98
C LEU A 91 16.03 16.58 -2.34
N LEU A 92 14.95 17.31 -2.62
CA LEU A 92 14.74 18.65 -2.09
C LEU A 92 14.55 18.66 -0.57
N THR A 93 14.08 17.56 0.04
CA THR A 93 13.98 17.48 1.51
C THR A 93 15.33 17.59 2.21
N ILE A 94 16.47 17.30 1.54
CA ILE A 94 17.80 17.41 2.15
C ILE A 94 18.08 18.85 2.61
N TRP A 95 17.53 19.84 1.93
CA TRP A 95 17.69 21.28 2.25
C TRP A 95 16.52 21.86 3.06
N MET A 96 15.58 21.02 3.50
CA MET A 96 14.46 21.54 4.30
C MET A 96 14.95 22.04 5.67
N ASN A 97 14.30 23.10 6.13
CA ASN A 97 14.54 23.72 7.45
C ASN A 97 13.26 24.18 8.14
N GLN A 98 12.11 24.00 7.49
CA GLN A 98 10.78 24.33 8.00
C GLN A 98 9.84 23.13 7.83
N SER A 99 8.92 22.96 8.78
CA SER A 99 7.97 21.83 8.75
C SER A 99 7.05 21.82 7.52
N TRP A 100 6.69 23.00 7.00
CA TRP A 100 5.87 23.06 5.78
C TRP A 100 6.62 22.55 4.52
N HIS A 101 7.97 22.62 4.48
CA HIS A 101 8.77 21.99 3.44
C HIS A 101 8.54 20.48 3.43
N LEU A 102 8.51 19.85 4.63
CA LEU A 102 8.23 18.42 4.75
C LEU A 102 6.82 18.08 4.25
N MET A 103 5.82 18.88 4.63
CA MET A 103 4.43 18.69 4.19
C MET A 103 4.31 18.79 2.67
N LEU A 104 4.98 19.77 2.05
CA LEU A 104 4.94 19.97 0.60
C LEU A 104 5.75 18.87 -0.12
N LEU A 105 7.02 18.68 0.24
CA LEU A 105 7.93 17.82 -0.50
C LEU A 105 7.61 16.34 -0.27
N TRP A 106 7.52 15.93 0.97
CA TRP A 106 7.24 14.54 1.31
C TRP A 106 5.73 14.21 1.26
N GLY A 107 4.92 15.09 1.84
CA GLY A 107 3.48 14.90 1.88
C GLY A 107 2.87 14.96 0.48
N VAL A 108 3.00 16.08 -0.22
CA VAL A 108 2.33 16.30 -1.51
C VAL A 108 3.11 15.70 -2.67
N VAL A 109 4.36 16.11 -2.87
CA VAL A 109 5.13 15.75 -4.08
C VAL A 109 5.41 14.26 -4.12
N VAL A 110 5.98 13.68 -3.05
CA VAL A 110 6.25 12.23 -2.98
C VAL A 110 4.95 11.43 -2.94
N GLY A 111 3.91 11.92 -2.23
CA GLY A 111 2.60 11.26 -2.15
C GLY A 111 1.92 11.10 -3.51
N ILE A 112 1.88 12.14 -4.33
CA ILE A 112 1.35 12.09 -5.71
C ILE A 112 2.21 11.16 -6.58
N GLY A 113 3.54 11.25 -6.49
CA GLY A 113 4.44 10.41 -7.25
C GLY A 113 4.24 8.92 -6.95
N THR A 114 4.28 8.53 -5.68
CA THR A 114 4.07 7.12 -5.28
C THR A 114 2.67 6.62 -5.59
N GLY A 115 1.62 7.44 -5.39
CA GLY A 115 0.24 7.11 -5.72
C GLY A 115 0.02 6.85 -7.21
N SER A 116 0.78 7.51 -8.08
CA SER A 116 0.74 7.29 -9.53
C SER A 116 1.32 5.94 -9.97
N MET A 117 2.04 5.24 -9.10
CA MET A 117 2.66 3.94 -9.37
C MET A 117 2.07 2.78 -8.54
N ALA A 118 1.01 3.03 -7.79
CA ALA A 118 0.37 2.05 -6.90
C ALA A 118 -0.12 0.78 -7.65
N LEU A 119 -1.08 0.08 -7.07
CA LEU A 119 -1.67 -1.16 -7.62
C LEU A 119 -2.12 -1.05 -9.08
N VAL A 120 -2.44 0.17 -9.55
CA VAL A 120 -2.86 0.44 -10.93
C VAL A 120 -1.75 0.11 -11.94
N PHE A 121 -0.49 0.41 -11.64
CA PHE A 121 0.63 0.08 -12.53
C PHE A 121 0.78 -1.44 -12.68
N ALA A 122 0.76 -2.19 -11.57
CA ALA A 122 0.80 -3.64 -11.60
C ALA A 122 -0.35 -4.25 -12.42
N ALA A 123 -1.57 -3.78 -12.17
CA ALA A 123 -2.77 -4.25 -12.88
C ALA A 123 -2.72 -3.94 -14.37
N THR A 124 -2.27 -2.74 -14.76
CA THR A 124 -2.13 -2.32 -16.15
C THR A 124 -1.17 -3.22 -16.91
N ILE A 125 0.02 -3.47 -16.35
CA ILE A 125 1.01 -4.37 -16.97
C ILE A 125 0.47 -5.80 -17.09
N ALA A 126 -0.10 -6.35 -16.02
CA ALA A 126 -0.65 -7.69 -16.04
C ALA A 126 -1.78 -7.85 -17.07
N ASN A 127 -2.65 -6.87 -17.19
CA ASN A 127 -3.77 -6.90 -18.13
C ASN A 127 -3.33 -6.76 -19.59
N ARG A 128 -2.32 -5.94 -19.89
CA ARG A 128 -1.85 -5.72 -21.25
C ARG A 128 -0.94 -6.84 -21.77
N TRP A 129 -0.11 -7.41 -20.88
CA TRP A 129 0.96 -8.32 -21.27
C TRP A 129 0.67 -9.80 -21.06
N PHE A 130 -0.35 -10.17 -20.25
CA PHE A 130 -0.62 -11.55 -19.87
C PHE A 130 -2.08 -11.94 -20.08
N VAL A 131 -2.32 -12.97 -20.87
CA VAL A 131 -3.60 -13.69 -20.98
C VAL A 131 -3.57 -14.88 -20.02
N LYS A 132 -2.58 -15.76 -20.17
CA LYS A 132 -2.30 -16.85 -19.22
C LYS A 132 -1.43 -16.33 -18.07
N LYS A 133 -1.63 -16.86 -16.86
CA LYS A 133 -0.88 -16.52 -15.63
C LYS A 133 -1.06 -15.07 -15.14
N ARG A 134 -2.12 -14.38 -15.57
CA ARG A 134 -2.38 -12.98 -15.15
C ARG A 134 -2.48 -12.83 -13.62
N GLY A 135 -3.22 -13.73 -12.95
CA GLY A 135 -3.35 -13.72 -11.48
C GLY A 135 -2.01 -13.94 -10.79
N LEU A 136 -1.18 -14.87 -11.28
CA LEU A 136 0.17 -15.09 -10.77
C LEU A 136 1.04 -13.83 -10.88
N VAL A 137 0.99 -13.16 -12.03
CA VAL A 137 1.78 -11.93 -12.27
C VAL A 137 1.30 -10.80 -11.37
N ILE A 138 -0.01 -10.60 -11.21
CA ILE A 138 -0.56 -9.62 -10.26
C ILE A 138 -0.05 -9.93 -8.84
N GLY A 139 -0.11 -11.20 -8.42
CA GLY A 139 0.39 -11.63 -7.11
C GLY A 139 1.88 -11.33 -6.90
N ILE A 140 2.73 -11.66 -7.89
CA ILE A 140 4.17 -11.37 -7.85
C ILE A 140 4.43 -9.86 -7.75
N LEU A 141 3.74 -9.04 -8.57
CA LEU A 141 3.91 -7.61 -8.59
C LEU A 141 3.40 -6.94 -7.30
N THR A 142 2.34 -7.47 -6.70
CA THR A 142 1.85 -7.01 -5.39
C THR A 142 2.81 -7.37 -4.26
N ALA A 143 3.39 -8.57 -4.30
CA ALA A 143 4.40 -9.01 -3.33
C ALA A 143 5.67 -8.15 -3.36
N ALA A 144 5.99 -7.49 -4.48
CA ALA A 144 7.12 -6.57 -4.57
C ALA A 144 7.05 -5.45 -3.52
N SER A 145 5.84 -4.94 -3.23
CA SER A 145 5.65 -3.88 -2.22
C SER A 145 5.98 -4.37 -0.79
N ALA A 146 5.53 -5.57 -0.42
CA ALA A 146 5.85 -6.14 0.89
C ALA A 146 7.34 -6.48 1.02
N SER A 147 7.93 -7.09 -0.03
CA SER A 147 9.35 -7.40 -0.09
C SER A 147 10.23 -6.15 -0.03
N GLY A 148 9.80 -5.06 -0.66
CA GLY A 148 10.51 -3.77 -0.60
C GLY A 148 10.53 -3.21 0.82
N GLN A 149 9.43 -3.24 1.56
CA GLN A 149 9.41 -2.81 2.96
C GLN A 149 10.39 -3.63 3.81
N LEU A 150 10.38 -4.96 3.65
CA LEU A 150 11.27 -5.87 4.36
C LEU A 150 12.76 -5.49 4.19
N VAL A 151 13.17 -5.21 2.96
CA VAL A 151 14.58 -4.94 2.65
C VAL A 151 14.99 -3.51 3.02
N PHE A 152 14.14 -2.52 2.74
CA PHE A 152 14.53 -1.12 2.85
C PHE A 152 14.39 -0.55 4.27
N LEU A 153 13.40 -0.99 5.07
CA LEU A 153 13.16 -0.40 6.40
C LEU A 153 14.35 -0.47 7.34
N PRO A 154 15.00 -1.62 7.57
CA PRO A 154 16.16 -1.70 8.46
C PRO A 154 17.34 -0.87 7.94
N GLY A 155 17.58 -0.91 6.62
CA GLY A 155 18.65 -0.15 5.98
C GLY A 155 18.43 1.36 6.07
N LEU A 156 17.22 1.83 5.79
CA LEU A 156 16.85 3.25 5.91
C LEU A 156 16.89 3.72 7.37
N SER A 157 16.49 2.87 8.34
CA SER A 157 16.57 3.19 9.75
C SER A 157 18.03 3.39 10.19
N LYS A 158 18.92 2.47 9.80
CA LYS A 158 20.35 2.61 10.09
C LYS A 158 20.95 3.87 9.46
N LEU A 159 20.62 4.17 8.21
CA LEU A 159 21.08 5.40 7.54
C LEU A 159 20.50 6.66 8.18
N ALA A 160 19.30 6.59 8.75
CA ALA A 160 18.67 7.72 9.43
C ALA A 160 19.30 8.02 10.79
N GLU A 161 19.86 6.99 11.46
CA GLU A 161 20.64 7.14 12.70
C GLU A 161 22.06 7.65 12.42
N ASP A 162 22.76 7.04 11.45
CA ASP A 162 24.15 7.35 11.09
C ASP A 162 24.39 7.11 9.59
N PRO A 163 24.74 8.11 8.79
CA PRO A 163 25.13 9.51 9.10
C PRO A 163 23.96 10.50 9.29
N GLY A 164 22.70 10.05 9.26
CA GLY A 164 21.53 10.87 9.53
C GLY A 164 20.44 10.80 8.46
N TRP A 165 19.25 11.32 8.75
CA TRP A 165 18.05 11.21 7.92
C TRP A 165 18.23 11.76 6.50
N ARG A 166 19.15 12.74 6.30
CA ARG A 166 19.47 13.29 4.97
C ARG A 166 20.07 12.23 4.03
N ALA A 167 20.84 11.28 4.58
CA ALA A 167 21.38 10.16 3.81
C ALA A 167 20.26 9.21 3.36
N SER A 168 19.28 8.94 4.20
CA SER A 168 18.09 8.15 3.81
C SER A 168 17.32 8.84 2.68
N SER A 169 17.10 10.15 2.75
CA SER A 169 16.45 10.93 1.69
C SER A 169 17.25 10.90 0.38
N LEU A 170 18.59 10.98 0.44
CA LEU A 170 19.45 10.89 -0.72
C LEU A 170 19.38 9.50 -1.38
N VAL A 171 19.43 8.43 -0.61
CA VAL A 171 19.30 7.06 -1.13
C VAL A 171 17.97 6.84 -1.82
N ILE A 172 16.88 7.36 -1.26
CA ILE A 172 15.55 7.34 -1.88
C ILE A 172 15.54 8.10 -3.19
N ALA A 173 16.10 9.31 -3.22
CA ALA A 173 16.17 10.13 -4.43
C ALA A 173 16.98 9.43 -5.54
N LEU A 174 18.15 8.92 -5.21
CA LEU A 174 19.02 8.20 -6.16
C LEU A 174 18.34 6.92 -6.65
N GLY A 175 17.70 6.16 -5.78
CA GLY A 175 16.95 4.96 -6.15
C GLY A 175 15.81 5.26 -7.13
N ALA A 176 15.06 6.35 -6.89
CA ALA A 176 14.01 6.79 -7.80
C ALA A 176 14.56 7.21 -9.17
N TYR A 177 15.62 8.01 -9.19
CA TYR A 177 16.25 8.44 -10.46
C TYR A 177 16.90 7.28 -11.21
N LEU A 178 17.50 6.30 -10.53
CA LEU A 178 18.08 5.11 -11.16
C LEU A 178 17.02 4.26 -11.89
N MET A 179 15.79 4.25 -11.38
CA MET A 179 14.68 3.55 -12.03
C MET A 179 14.24 4.23 -13.35
N VAL A 180 14.42 5.55 -13.51
CA VAL A 180 13.98 6.29 -14.71
C VAL A 180 14.60 5.73 -15.99
N PRO A 181 15.94 5.62 -16.12
CA PRO A 181 16.54 5.03 -17.34
C PRO A 181 16.16 3.57 -17.53
N LEU A 182 16.01 2.77 -16.46
CA LEU A 182 15.56 1.39 -16.58
C LEU A 182 14.15 1.30 -17.19
N ILE A 183 13.23 2.16 -16.75
CA ILE A 183 11.90 2.27 -17.34
C ILE A 183 11.97 2.75 -18.80
N TYR A 184 12.78 3.76 -19.08
CA TYR A 184 12.91 4.30 -20.43
C TYR A 184 13.36 3.27 -21.47
N PHE A 185 14.38 2.46 -21.15
CA PHE A 185 14.95 1.50 -22.09
C PHE A 185 14.16 0.17 -22.13
N PHE A 186 13.69 -0.32 -21.02
CA PHE A 186 13.19 -1.70 -20.91
C PHE A 186 11.66 -1.82 -20.78
N LEU A 187 10.94 -0.79 -20.28
CA LEU A 187 9.49 -0.86 -20.21
C LEU A 187 8.87 -0.57 -21.58
N LYS A 188 8.33 -1.59 -22.22
CA LYS A 188 7.55 -1.45 -23.45
C LYS A 188 6.09 -1.22 -23.11
N GLU A 189 5.39 -0.44 -23.94
CA GLU A 189 4.01 0.01 -23.66
C GLU A 189 3.00 -1.15 -23.79
N ASP A 190 3.13 -1.93 -24.82
CA ASP A 190 2.25 -3.04 -25.17
C ASP A 190 3.03 -4.14 -25.94
N PRO A 191 2.45 -5.33 -26.09
CA PRO A 191 3.08 -6.41 -26.85
C PRO A 191 3.40 -6.06 -28.30
N GLN A 192 2.55 -5.24 -28.94
CA GLN A 192 2.73 -4.84 -30.34
C GLN A 192 3.99 -3.98 -30.51
N SER A 193 4.23 -3.05 -29.57
CA SER A 193 5.46 -2.22 -29.55
C SER A 193 6.75 -3.02 -29.35
N ALA A 194 6.62 -4.29 -28.93
CA ALA A 194 7.73 -5.24 -28.79
C ALA A 194 7.73 -6.32 -29.90
N ASN A 195 6.95 -6.13 -30.97
CA ASN A 195 6.77 -7.10 -32.06
C ASN A 195 6.39 -8.51 -31.56
N THR A 196 5.51 -8.61 -30.56
CA THR A 196 5.06 -9.85 -29.97
C THR A 196 3.56 -9.79 -29.64
N THR A 197 3.00 -10.92 -29.21
CA THR A 197 1.63 -11.00 -28.65
C THR A 197 1.68 -11.05 -27.14
N ALA A 198 0.54 -10.87 -26.46
CA ALA A 198 0.48 -11.06 -25.01
C ALA A 198 0.80 -12.52 -24.65
N TYR A 199 1.44 -12.73 -23.51
CA TYR A 199 1.86 -14.07 -23.08
C TYR A 199 0.66 -15.02 -22.92
N GLY A 200 0.67 -16.09 -23.70
CA GLY A 200 -0.41 -17.08 -23.72
C GLY A 200 -1.67 -16.65 -24.49
N ALA A 201 -1.57 -15.62 -25.31
CA ALA A 201 -2.63 -15.24 -26.25
C ALA A 201 -2.72 -16.24 -27.40
N GLU A 202 -3.95 -16.51 -27.85
CA GLU A 202 -4.22 -17.29 -29.06
C GLU A 202 -4.10 -16.40 -30.31
N SER A 203 -3.96 -17.03 -31.47
CA SER A 203 -3.89 -16.32 -32.74
C SER A 203 -5.16 -15.47 -32.96
N GLY A 204 -4.99 -14.17 -33.17
CA GLY A 204 -6.12 -13.23 -33.32
C GLY A 204 -6.57 -12.52 -32.03
N TRP A 205 -5.97 -12.81 -30.87
CA TRP A 205 -6.27 -12.06 -29.66
C TRP A 205 -5.91 -10.57 -29.82
N GLN A 206 -6.87 -9.72 -29.51
CA GLN A 206 -6.65 -8.27 -29.42
C GLN A 206 -6.72 -7.83 -27.95
N PRO A 207 -5.89 -6.86 -27.52
CA PRO A 207 -6.02 -6.29 -26.20
C PRO A 207 -7.43 -5.74 -26.03
N PRO A 208 -8.01 -5.81 -24.80
CA PRO A 208 -9.30 -5.19 -24.53
C PRO A 208 -9.27 -3.73 -24.98
N VAL A 209 -10.16 -3.37 -25.87
CA VAL A 209 -10.34 -1.97 -26.28
C VAL A 209 -10.95 -1.27 -25.07
N LEU A 210 -10.13 -0.53 -24.36
CA LEU A 210 -10.62 0.36 -23.31
C LEU A 210 -11.48 1.43 -24.03
N GLU A 211 -12.74 1.55 -23.63
CA GLU A 211 -13.61 2.61 -24.16
C GLU A 211 -12.85 3.94 -24.09
N LYS A 212 -12.76 4.64 -25.24
CA LYS A 212 -12.11 5.95 -25.34
C LYS A 212 -12.96 7.02 -24.63
N GLY A 213 -13.22 6.79 -23.34
CA GLY A 213 -13.91 7.70 -22.45
C GLY A 213 -12.92 8.41 -21.52
N ASN A 214 -13.33 9.52 -20.94
CA ASN A 214 -12.59 10.15 -19.88
C ASN A 214 -12.65 9.20 -18.65
N ALA A 215 -11.58 8.42 -18.41
CA ALA A 215 -11.51 7.42 -17.35
C ALA A 215 -11.83 8.02 -15.96
N ALA A 216 -11.53 9.31 -15.74
CA ALA A 216 -11.93 10.02 -14.53
C ALA A 216 -13.45 10.15 -14.43
N LYS A 217 -14.15 10.44 -15.54
CA LYS A 217 -15.63 10.48 -15.56
C LYS A 217 -16.24 9.11 -15.27
N VAL A 218 -15.66 8.05 -15.85
CA VAL A 218 -16.09 6.66 -15.60
C VAL A 218 -15.89 6.29 -14.14
N ALA A 219 -14.73 6.61 -13.55
CA ALA A 219 -14.45 6.36 -12.14
C ALA A 219 -15.42 7.09 -11.21
N ILE A 220 -15.68 8.38 -11.45
CA ILE A 220 -16.61 9.19 -10.65
C ILE A 220 -18.05 8.68 -10.80
N LYS A 221 -18.46 8.32 -12.02
CA LYS A 221 -19.79 7.74 -12.26
C LYS A 221 -19.96 6.41 -11.50
N ALA A 222 -18.95 5.55 -11.54
CA ALA A 222 -18.98 4.29 -10.79
C ALA A 222 -19.08 4.51 -9.28
N LEU A 223 -18.36 5.48 -8.72
CA LEU A 223 -18.48 5.88 -7.31
C LEU A 223 -19.91 6.36 -7.00
N ARG A 224 -20.46 7.26 -7.83
CA ARG A 224 -21.83 7.79 -7.66
C ARG A 224 -22.89 6.68 -7.71
N ASP A 225 -22.73 5.69 -8.59
CA ASP A 225 -23.66 4.57 -8.69
C ASP A 225 -23.51 3.62 -7.48
N ALA A 226 -22.28 3.31 -7.08
CA ALA A 226 -21.98 2.45 -5.95
C ALA A 226 -22.43 3.07 -4.61
N SER A 227 -22.30 4.39 -4.44
CA SER A 227 -22.70 5.09 -3.21
C SER A 227 -24.18 4.98 -2.86
N LYS A 228 -25.04 4.60 -3.83
CA LYS A 228 -26.45 4.31 -3.62
C LYS A 228 -26.72 2.93 -3.02
N VAL A 229 -25.73 2.05 -2.98
CA VAL A 229 -25.84 0.68 -2.51
C VAL A 229 -25.33 0.57 -1.08
N ARG A 230 -26.16 0.12 -0.15
CA ARG A 230 -25.82 -0.03 1.29
C ARG A 230 -24.56 -0.87 1.51
N ASN A 231 -24.42 -1.97 0.80
CA ASN A 231 -23.27 -2.87 0.90
C ASN A 231 -21.94 -2.20 0.54
N PHE A 232 -21.95 -1.20 -0.36
CA PHE A 232 -20.77 -0.41 -0.69
C PHE A 232 -20.22 0.30 0.56
N TRP A 233 -21.08 0.87 1.39
CA TRP A 233 -20.66 1.58 2.61
C TRP A 233 -20.13 0.65 3.69
N TYR A 234 -20.60 -0.60 3.76
CA TYR A 234 -20.00 -1.61 4.62
C TYR A 234 -18.57 -1.96 4.17
N LEU A 235 -18.35 -2.10 2.85
CA LEU A 235 -17.02 -2.34 2.28
C LEU A 235 -16.09 -1.14 2.50
N VAL A 236 -16.57 0.07 2.24
CA VAL A 236 -15.83 1.34 2.47
C VAL A 236 -15.47 1.47 3.95
N GLY A 237 -16.43 1.31 4.85
CA GLY A 237 -16.20 1.46 6.29
C GLY A 237 -15.23 0.40 6.84
N SER A 238 -15.38 -0.86 6.43
CA SER A 238 -14.49 -1.92 6.87
C SER A 238 -13.05 -1.69 6.38
N PHE A 239 -12.89 -1.30 5.12
CA PHE A 239 -11.56 -1.08 4.57
C PHE A 239 -10.92 0.24 5.05
N PHE A 240 -11.73 1.23 5.41
CA PHE A 240 -11.29 2.43 6.13
C PHE A 240 -10.66 2.06 7.48
N VAL A 241 -11.30 1.18 8.28
CA VAL A 241 -10.76 0.71 9.56
C VAL A 241 -9.51 -0.17 9.36
N CYS A 242 -9.44 -0.91 8.25
CA CYS A 242 -8.21 -1.60 7.86
C CYS A 242 -7.06 -0.59 7.71
N GLY A 243 -7.28 0.50 6.98
CA GLY A 243 -6.29 1.57 6.81
C GLY A 243 -5.88 2.24 8.11
N LEU A 244 -6.85 2.51 9.00
CA LEU A 244 -6.57 3.04 10.35
C LEU A 244 -5.57 2.14 11.09
N SER A 245 -5.85 0.83 11.15
CA SER A 245 -5.07 -0.13 11.93
C SER A 245 -3.72 -0.46 11.30
N THR A 246 -3.64 -0.58 9.97
CA THR A 246 -2.42 -0.98 9.27
C THR A 246 -1.53 0.21 8.91
N SER A 247 -1.79 0.87 7.80
CA SER A 247 -0.92 1.93 7.26
C SER A 247 -0.79 3.13 8.20
N GLY A 248 -1.89 3.51 8.83
CA GLY A 248 -1.93 4.70 9.67
C GLY A 248 -1.31 4.49 11.04
N LEU A 249 -1.77 3.48 11.78
CA LEU A 249 -1.31 3.26 13.15
C LEU A 249 0.00 2.45 13.17
N ILE A 250 -0.04 1.18 12.81
CA ILE A 250 1.16 0.32 12.93
C ILE A 250 2.22 0.72 11.91
N GLY A 251 1.87 0.93 10.65
CA GLY A 251 2.82 1.30 9.59
C GLY A 251 3.55 2.62 9.83
N THR A 252 2.94 3.56 10.56
CA THR A 252 3.52 4.89 10.82
C THR A 252 4.12 4.98 12.22
N HIS A 253 3.45 4.43 13.24
CA HIS A 253 3.78 4.70 14.64
C HIS A 253 4.35 3.52 15.42
N PHE A 254 4.45 2.32 14.83
CA PHE A 254 5.03 1.16 15.53
C PHE A 254 6.48 1.42 15.97
N ILE A 255 7.31 1.98 15.07
CA ILE A 255 8.72 2.28 15.37
C ILE A 255 8.83 3.34 16.48
N PRO A 256 8.17 4.52 16.39
CA PRO A 256 8.17 5.49 17.48
C PRO A 256 7.59 4.94 18.78
N ALA A 257 6.52 4.14 18.73
CA ALA A 257 5.92 3.54 19.92
C ALA A 257 6.86 2.55 20.61
N ALA A 258 7.52 1.69 19.85
CA ALA A 258 8.52 0.77 20.40
C ALA A 258 9.73 1.53 20.99
N HIS A 259 10.15 2.62 20.34
CA HIS A 259 11.22 3.48 20.86
C HIS A 259 10.83 4.17 22.17
N ASP A 260 9.59 4.62 22.30
CA ASP A 260 9.08 5.20 23.56
C ASP A 260 9.13 4.18 24.73
N HIS A 261 9.15 2.87 24.45
CA HIS A 261 9.35 1.79 25.43
C HIS A 261 10.84 1.35 25.58
N GLY A 262 11.78 2.13 25.00
CA GLY A 262 13.22 1.91 25.08
C GLY A 262 13.81 0.95 24.05
N MET A 263 13.02 0.49 23.05
CA MET A 263 13.55 -0.35 21.97
C MET A 263 14.39 0.46 21.00
N GLN A 264 15.53 -0.09 20.55
CA GLN A 264 16.34 0.54 19.49
C GLN A 264 15.55 0.68 18.20
N GLN A 265 15.68 1.81 17.50
CA GLN A 265 14.92 2.13 16.29
C GLN A 265 15.14 1.09 15.18
N VAL A 266 16.38 0.64 14.96
CA VAL A 266 16.70 -0.40 13.95
C VAL A 266 16.04 -1.73 14.29
N VAL A 267 15.95 -2.11 15.56
CA VAL A 267 15.26 -3.32 16.01
C VAL A 267 13.76 -3.21 15.73
N ALA A 268 13.13 -2.10 16.10
CA ALA A 268 11.73 -1.84 15.82
C ALA A 268 11.43 -1.83 14.31
N ALA A 269 12.31 -1.23 13.49
CA ALA A 269 12.21 -1.23 12.03
C ALA A 269 12.33 -2.65 11.46
N SER A 270 13.20 -3.49 12.02
CA SER A 270 13.35 -4.89 11.61
C SER A 270 12.10 -5.71 11.95
N LEU A 271 11.46 -5.45 13.09
CA LEU A 271 10.20 -6.09 13.47
C LEU A 271 9.06 -5.68 12.53
N LEU A 272 8.97 -4.39 12.20
CA LEU A 272 7.98 -3.91 11.22
C LEU A 272 8.24 -4.51 9.83
N ALA A 273 9.50 -4.67 9.43
CA ALA A 273 9.86 -5.36 8.19
C ALA A 273 9.46 -6.85 8.24
N LEU A 274 9.61 -7.52 9.38
CA LEU A 274 9.22 -8.92 9.57
C LEU A 274 7.70 -9.12 9.43
N ILE A 275 6.87 -8.13 9.80
CA ILE A 275 5.44 -8.11 9.46
C ILE A 275 5.25 -8.31 7.95
N GLY A 276 6.07 -7.67 7.10
CA GLY A 276 6.00 -7.84 5.64
C GLY A 276 6.30 -9.26 5.16
N VAL A 277 7.16 -10.03 5.84
CA VAL A 277 7.40 -11.45 5.51
C VAL A 277 6.13 -12.27 5.75
N PHE A 278 5.55 -12.12 6.94
CA PHE A 278 4.33 -12.87 7.30
C PHE A 278 3.12 -12.40 6.50
N ASP A 279 3.08 -11.12 6.07
CA ASP A 279 2.06 -10.59 5.17
C ASP A 279 1.99 -11.36 3.84
N VAL A 280 3.14 -11.63 3.21
CA VAL A 280 3.17 -12.42 1.98
C VAL A 280 2.54 -13.80 2.19
N ILE A 281 2.89 -14.48 3.28
CA ILE A 281 2.35 -15.80 3.63
C ILE A 281 0.85 -15.70 3.91
N GLY A 282 0.45 -14.75 4.76
CA GLY A 282 -0.94 -14.55 5.17
C GLY A 282 -1.85 -14.19 4.02
N THR A 283 -1.40 -13.29 3.14
CA THR A 283 -2.17 -12.85 1.97
C THR A 283 -2.38 -13.98 0.95
N ILE A 284 -1.36 -14.81 0.68
CA ILE A 284 -1.48 -15.99 -0.19
C ILE A 284 -2.48 -16.99 0.42
N PHE A 285 -2.35 -17.25 1.73
CA PHE A 285 -3.24 -18.16 2.44
C PHE A 285 -4.68 -17.63 2.50
N SER A 286 -4.86 -16.33 2.73
CA SER A 286 -6.17 -15.67 2.66
C SER A 286 -6.81 -15.79 1.29
N GLY A 287 -6.04 -15.61 0.21
CA GLY A 287 -6.52 -15.84 -1.16
C GLY A 287 -7.05 -17.26 -1.35
N TYR A 288 -6.28 -18.26 -0.89
CA TYR A 288 -6.70 -19.66 -0.94
C TYR A 288 -7.98 -19.94 -0.12
N LEU A 289 -8.10 -19.34 1.06
CA LEU A 289 -9.29 -19.48 1.91
C LEU A 289 -10.50 -18.76 1.31
N THR A 290 -10.32 -17.62 0.66
CA THR A 290 -11.40 -16.84 0.03
C THR A 290 -12.16 -17.61 -1.04
N ASP A 291 -11.51 -18.57 -1.71
CA ASP A 291 -12.14 -19.45 -2.70
C ASP A 291 -12.98 -20.58 -2.06
N ARG A 292 -12.86 -20.82 -0.75
CA ARG A 292 -13.45 -21.96 -0.02
C ARG A 292 -14.38 -21.57 1.11
N ILE A 293 -14.18 -20.41 1.68
CA ILE A 293 -14.91 -19.93 2.86
C ILE A 293 -15.63 -18.63 2.47
N ASP A 294 -16.80 -18.39 3.06
CA ASP A 294 -17.53 -17.12 2.89
C ASP A 294 -16.61 -15.94 3.23
N PRO A 295 -16.35 -15.03 2.27
CA PRO A 295 -15.45 -13.90 2.47
C PRO A 295 -15.81 -13.00 3.66
N ARG A 296 -17.11 -12.92 4.02
CA ARG A 296 -17.59 -12.17 5.20
C ARG A 296 -17.09 -12.77 6.50
N LYS A 297 -17.08 -14.11 6.60
CA LYS A 297 -16.56 -14.83 7.78
C LYS A 297 -15.06 -14.66 7.91
N LEU A 298 -14.32 -14.68 6.79
CA LEU A 298 -12.89 -14.40 6.81
C LEU A 298 -12.61 -12.99 7.32
N LEU A 299 -13.31 -11.98 6.80
CA LEU A 299 -13.17 -10.59 7.26
C LEU A 299 -13.54 -10.44 8.74
N PHE A 300 -14.60 -11.15 9.21
CA PHE A 300 -14.97 -11.16 10.62
C PHE A 300 -13.80 -11.59 11.50
N PHE A 301 -13.18 -12.74 11.20
CA PHE A 301 -12.06 -13.23 12.00
C PHE A 301 -10.83 -12.33 11.89
N TYR A 302 -10.50 -11.83 10.72
CA TYR A 302 -9.36 -10.91 10.53
C TYR A 302 -9.53 -9.64 11.36
N TYR A 303 -10.66 -8.95 11.27
CA TYR A 303 -10.88 -7.74 12.06
C TYR A 303 -11.00 -8.01 13.57
N LEU A 304 -11.64 -9.10 13.97
CA LEU A 304 -11.75 -9.47 15.38
C LEU A 304 -10.38 -9.73 16.00
N LEU A 305 -9.59 -10.59 15.37
CA LEU A 305 -8.28 -10.98 15.87
C LEU A 305 -7.29 -9.80 15.82
N ARG A 306 -7.35 -8.96 14.79
CA ARG A 306 -6.59 -7.70 14.71
C ARG A 306 -6.93 -6.78 15.85
N GLY A 307 -8.22 -6.57 16.14
CA GLY A 307 -8.67 -5.75 17.26
C GLY A 307 -8.14 -6.25 18.59
N LEU A 308 -8.25 -7.56 18.84
CA LEU A 308 -7.73 -8.19 20.07
C LEU A 308 -6.20 -8.06 20.18
N SER A 309 -5.46 -8.22 19.09
CA SER A 309 -4.02 -8.06 19.10
C SER A 309 -3.58 -6.62 19.41
N LEU A 310 -4.33 -5.61 18.94
CA LEU A 310 -4.06 -4.22 19.25
C LEU A 310 -4.30 -3.87 20.72
N PHE A 311 -5.24 -4.52 21.39
CA PHE A 311 -5.42 -4.36 22.86
C PHE A 311 -4.23 -4.88 23.65
N LEU A 312 -3.57 -5.93 23.16
CA LEU A 312 -2.41 -6.51 23.84
C LEU A 312 -1.12 -5.72 23.59
N LEU A 313 -1.02 -5.00 22.48
CA LEU A 313 0.23 -4.37 22.03
C LEU A 313 0.87 -3.46 23.07
N PRO A 314 0.17 -2.54 23.76
CA PRO A 314 0.80 -1.66 24.75
C PRO A 314 1.49 -2.42 25.90
N SER A 315 0.98 -3.61 26.26
CA SER A 315 1.51 -4.41 27.37
C SER A 315 2.67 -5.35 26.98
N ILE A 316 2.95 -5.46 25.67
CA ILE A 316 3.98 -6.36 25.13
C ILE A 316 5.11 -5.63 24.40
N LEU A 317 5.10 -4.30 24.39
CA LEU A 317 6.25 -3.49 23.94
C LEU A 317 7.24 -3.35 25.09
N PHE A 318 8.46 -3.81 24.85
CA PHE A 318 9.56 -3.79 25.81
C PHE A 318 10.81 -3.17 25.18
N SER A 319 11.77 -2.77 26.02
CA SER A 319 13.07 -2.23 25.57
C SER A 319 13.93 -3.25 24.80
N SER A 320 13.67 -4.55 24.98
CA SER A 320 14.33 -5.62 24.28
C SER A 320 13.33 -6.53 23.57
N LEU A 321 13.81 -7.34 22.63
CA LEU A 321 13.00 -8.31 21.93
C LEU A 321 12.44 -9.36 22.88
N HIS A 322 11.13 -9.42 23.03
CA HIS A 322 10.45 -10.37 23.89
C HIS A 322 9.62 -11.37 23.04
N PRO A 323 9.46 -12.64 23.46
CA PRO A 323 8.66 -13.62 22.73
C PRO A 323 7.22 -13.17 22.44
N SER A 324 6.55 -12.46 23.35
CA SER A 324 5.20 -11.92 23.14
C SER A 324 5.14 -10.89 22.01
N THR A 325 6.16 -10.03 21.88
CA THR A 325 6.28 -9.09 20.76
C THR A 325 6.44 -9.83 19.44
N LEU A 326 7.25 -10.91 19.41
CA LEU A 326 7.38 -11.75 18.20
C LEU A 326 6.07 -12.44 17.82
N VAL A 327 5.33 -12.96 18.80
CA VAL A 327 3.99 -13.55 18.54
C VAL A 327 3.06 -12.52 17.93
N PHE A 328 3.04 -11.28 18.46
CA PHE A 328 2.28 -10.20 17.85
C PHE A 328 2.72 -9.94 16.40
N ILE A 329 4.02 -9.81 16.14
CA ILE A 329 4.56 -9.53 14.80
C ILE A 329 4.16 -10.61 13.79
N ILE A 330 4.29 -11.88 14.15
CA ILE A 330 3.90 -13.02 13.31
C ILE A 330 2.40 -12.96 13.01
N PHE A 331 1.61 -12.84 14.05
CA PHE A 331 0.16 -12.87 13.95
C PHE A 331 -0.39 -11.66 13.20
N TYR A 332 0.06 -10.47 13.55
CA TYR A 332 -0.34 -9.24 12.88
C TYR A 332 0.13 -9.19 11.42
N GLY A 333 1.32 -9.74 11.14
CA GLY A 333 1.84 -9.88 9.79
C GLY A 333 0.98 -10.80 8.94
N LEU A 334 0.59 -11.98 9.43
CA LEU A 334 -0.30 -12.90 8.72
C LEU A 334 -1.66 -12.27 8.37
N ASP A 335 -2.09 -11.28 9.15
CA ASP A 335 -3.34 -10.56 8.96
C ASP A 335 -3.19 -9.23 8.19
N TRP A 336 -1.97 -8.72 7.96
CA TRP A 336 -1.72 -7.34 7.49
C TRP A 336 -2.51 -6.97 6.23
N VAL A 337 -2.37 -7.72 5.14
CA VAL A 337 -3.09 -7.53 3.87
C VAL A 337 -4.10 -8.67 3.60
N ALA A 338 -4.23 -9.62 4.53
CA ALA A 338 -5.13 -10.76 4.40
C ALA A 338 -6.60 -10.38 4.18
N THR A 339 -6.99 -9.16 4.57
CA THR A 339 -8.33 -8.59 4.32
C THR A 339 -8.58 -8.23 2.85
N VAL A 340 -7.54 -8.11 2.01
CA VAL A 340 -7.65 -7.66 0.61
C VAL A 340 -8.36 -8.70 -0.28
N PRO A 341 -7.94 -9.99 -0.34
CA PRO A 341 -8.60 -10.97 -1.19
C PRO A 341 -10.10 -11.07 -0.97
N PRO A 342 -10.61 -11.26 0.27
CA PRO A 342 -12.05 -11.32 0.50
C PRO A 342 -12.77 -10.02 0.19
N THR A 343 -12.15 -8.85 0.41
CA THR A 343 -12.75 -7.56 0.07
C THR A 343 -12.92 -7.40 -1.44
N VAL A 344 -11.91 -7.78 -2.24
CA VAL A 344 -11.99 -7.76 -3.72
C VAL A 344 -13.11 -8.66 -4.23
N VAL A 345 -13.23 -9.88 -3.68
CA VAL A 345 -14.29 -10.82 -4.05
C VAL A 345 -15.66 -10.24 -3.69
N LEU A 346 -15.84 -9.67 -2.51
CA LEU A 346 -17.09 -9.03 -2.11
C LEU A 346 -17.46 -7.83 -2.98
N CYS A 347 -16.50 -7.00 -3.39
CA CYS A 347 -16.76 -5.92 -4.35
C CYS A 347 -17.37 -6.44 -5.66
N ARG A 348 -16.86 -7.57 -6.17
CA ARG A 348 -17.39 -8.21 -7.39
C ARG A 348 -18.76 -8.86 -7.18
N GLN A 349 -18.97 -9.53 -6.04
CA GLN A 349 -20.25 -10.19 -5.72
C GLN A 349 -21.39 -9.19 -5.49
N VAL A 350 -21.07 -8.06 -4.85
CA VAL A 350 -22.06 -7.04 -4.48
C VAL A 350 -22.42 -6.12 -5.65
N LEU A 351 -21.42 -5.73 -6.46
CA LEU A 351 -21.55 -4.64 -7.44
C LEU A 351 -21.36 -5.10 -8.90
N GLY A 352 -21.18 -6.41 -9.07
CA GLY A 352 -21.04 -7.06 -10.38
C GLY A 352 -19.59 -7.19 -10.85
N PRO A 353 -19.33 -8.18 -11.73
CA PRO A 353 -17.98 -8.52 -12.17
C PRO A 353 -17.28 -7.40 -12.94
N ASP A 354 -18.02 -6.64 -13.75
CA ASP A 354 -17.48 -5.60 -14.63
C ASP A 354 -17.05 -4.35 -13.85
N LYS A 355 -17.76 -4.01 -12.78
CA LYS A 355 -17.51 -2.81 -11.95
C LYS A 355 -16.65 -3.10 -10.71
N GLY A 356 -16.50 -4.37 -10.33
CA GLY A 356 -15.88 -4.75 -9.06
C GLY A 356 -14.45 -4.23 -8.88
N ALA A 357 -13.62 -4.27 -9.92
CA ALA A 357 -12.25 -3.77 -9.85
C ALA A 357 -12.17 -2.23 -9.69
N LEU A 358 -13.03 -1.50 -10.41
CA LEU A 358 -13.08 -0.04 -10.33
C LEU A 358 -13.59 0.42 -8.96
N ILE A 359 -14.58 -0.27 -8.43
CA ILE A 359 -15.15 0.03 -7.11
C ILE A 359 -14.19 -0.34 -5.99
N TYR A 360 -13.43 -1.44 -6.14
CA TYR A 360 -12.36 -1.74 -5.21
C TYR A 360 -11.32 -0.60 -5.13
N GLY A 361 -11.05 0.09 -6.25
CA GLY A 361 -10.21 1.30 -6.23
C GLY A 361 -10.72 2.38 -5.28
N TRP A 362 -12.03 2.61 -5.21
CA TRP A 362 -12.63 3.56 -4.27
C TRP A 362 -12.66 3.05 -2.82
N VAL A 363 -12.89 1.75 -2.63
CA VAL A 363 -12.75 1.11 -1.32
C VAL A 363 -11.31 1.21 -0.82
N PHE A 364 -10.32 1.04 -1.71
CA PHE A 364 -8.90 1.26 -1.39
C PHE A 364 -8.59 2.74 -1.09
N ALA A 365 -9.20 3.69 -1.78
CA ALA A 365 -9.07 5.11 -1.43
C ALA A 365 -9.57 5.39 0.00
N ALA A 366 -10.69 4.77 0.42
CA ALA A 366 -11.17 4.86 1.79
C ALA A 366 -10.19 4.28 2.81
N HIS A 367 -9.51 3.17 2.47
CA HIS A 367 -8.42 2.63 3.30
C HIS A 367 -7.31 3.67 3.51
N GLN A 368 -6.90 4.37 2.47
CA GLN A 368 -5.85 5.38 2.60
C GLN A 368 -6.32 6.64 3.36
N ILE A 369 -7.61 6.99 3.27
CA ILE A 369 -8.21 8.05 4.11
C ILE A 369 -8.14 7.62 5.59
N GLY A 370 -8.52 6.37 5.90
CA GLY A 370 -8.38 5.82 7.25
C GLY A 370 -6.92 5.85 7.74
N GLY A 371 -5.99 5.38 6.90
CA GLY A 371 -4.56 5.44 7.19
C GLY A 371 -4.04 6.85 7.48
N SER A 372 -4.45 7.84 6.67
CA SER A 372 -4.12 9.24 6.85
C SER A 372 -4.62 9.79 8.19
N LEU A 373 -5.89 9.51 8.53
CA LEU A 373 -6.47 9.96 9.79
C LEU A 373 -5.78 9.34 11.00
N ALA A 374 -5.41 8.06 10.94
CA ALA A 374 -4.71 7.39 12.04
C ALA A 374 -3.24 7.86 12.15
N ALA A 375 -2.57 8.13 11.02
CA ALA A 375 -1.21 8.65 11.04
C ALA A 375 -1.11 10.00 11.79
N TYR A 376 -2.08 10.89 11.59
CA TYR A 376 -2.14 12.15 12.33
C TYR A 376 -2.77 12.00 13.73
N GLY A 377 -3.89 11.28 13.81
CA GLY A 377 -4.65 11.13 15.05
C GLY A 377 -3.89 10.42 16.17
N ALA A 378 -3.09 9.39 15.82
CA ALA A 378 -2.26 8.69 16.80
C ALA A 378 -1.15 9.59 17.37
N ALA A 379 -0.58 10.48 16.55
CA ALA A 379 0.41 11.46 17.02
C ALA A 379 -0.22 12.45 18.03
N ILE A 380 -1.43 12.96 17.75
CA ILE A 380 -2.17 13.82 18.68
C ILE A 380 -2.45 13.07 20.00
N MET A 381 -2.92 11.82 19.91
CA MET A 381 -3.19 11.01 21.10
C MET A 381 -1.91 10.80 21.92
N ARG A 382 -0.77 10.53 21.26
CA ARG A 382 0.53 10.41 21.92
C ARG A 382 0.93 11.68 22.67
N ILE A 383 0.75 12.84 22.06
CA ILE A 383 1.05 14.14 22.69
C ILE A 383 0.12 14.39 23.89
N LYS A 384 -1.18 14.10 23.73
CA LYS A 384 -2.20 14.39 24.76
C LYS A 384 -2.13 13.43 25.95
N PHE A 385 -1.89 12.15 25.74
CA PHE A 385 -1.94 11.11 26.78
C PHE A 385 -0.56 10.62 27.23
N GLY A 386 0.51 11.05 26.56
CA GLY A 386 1.88 10.69 26.92
C GLY A 386 2.39 9.39 26.28
N ASP A 387 1.49 8.56 25.73
CA ASP A 387 1.82 7.30 25.06
C ASP A 387 0.85 6.99 23.89
N TYR A 388 1.06 5.86 23.21
CA TYR A 388 0.21 5.38 22.11
C TYR A 388 -0.92 4.46 22.54
N ALA A 389 -1.07 4.11 23.80
CA ALA A 389 -2.03 3.12 24.29
C ALA A 389 -3.47 3.49 23.88
N ALA A 390 -3.84 4.78 24.03
CA ALA A 390 -5.16 5.26 23.62
C ALA A 390 -5.42 5.04 22.12
N ALA A 391 -4.42 5.25 21.25
CA ALA A 391 -4.55 5.03 19.82
C ALA A 391 -4.74 3.53 19.49
N PHE A 392 -4.00 2.65 20.16
CA PHE A 392 -4.14 1.21 20.00
C PHE A 392 -5.51 0.71 20.46
N TYR A 393 -5.99 1.16 21.62
CA TYR A 393 -7.29 0.77 22.16
C TYR A 393 -8.45 1.26 21.28
N VAL A 394 -8.47 2.54 20.88
CA VAL A 394 -9.53 3.09 20.02
C VAL A 394 -9.57 2.33 18.69
N THR A 395 -8.42 2.10 18.06
CA THR A 395 -8.35 1.37 16.80
C THR A 395 -8.75 -0.10 16.99
N GLY A 396 -8.37 -0.73 18.10
CA GLY A 396 -8.78 -2.08 18.47
C GLY A 396 -10.29 -2.21 18.59
N ILE A 397 -10.94 -1.26 19.29
CA ILE A 397 -12.42 -1.19 19.39
C ILE A 397 -13.05 -1.09 18.01
N LEU A 398 -12.55 -0.20 17.16
CA LEU A 398 -13.06 -0.02 15.80
C LEU A 398 -12.94 -1.31 14.97
N CYS A 399 -11.82 -2.04 15.10
CA CYS A 399 -11.65 -3.34 14.45
C CYS A 399 -12.69 -4.36 14.93
N VAL A 400 -12.89 -4.49 16.24
CA VAL A 400 -13.92 -5.40 16.82
C VAL A 400 -15.31 -5.03 16.33
N ILE A 401 -15.68 -3.75 16.36
CA ILE A 401 -16.98 -3.30 15.83
C ILE A 401 -17.10 -3.65 14.35
N THR A 402 -16.05 -3.42 13.56
CA THR A 402 -16.02 -3.70 12.13
C THR A 402 -16.18 -5.18 11.83
N SER A 403 -15.67 -6.08 12.68
CA SER A 403 -15.84 -7.52 12.50
C SER A 403 -17.33 -7.93 12.44
N TYR A 404 -18.18 -7.30 13.22
CA TYR A 404 -19.64 -7.55 13.15
C TYR A 404 -20.29 -6.88 11.94
N PHE A 405 -19.83 -5.68 11.55
CA PHE A 405 -20.41 -4.99 10.40
C PHE A 405 -20.18 -5.71 9.07
N VAL A 406 -19.04 -6.39 8.88
CA VAL A 406 -18.79 -7.13 7.64
C VAL A 406 -19.73 -8.32 7.45
N LEU A 407 -20.29 -8.88 8.51
CA LEU A 407 -21.30 -9.94 8.43
C LEU A 407 -22.65 -9.44 7.89
N GLN A 408 -22.93 -8.13 7.96
CA GLN A 408 -24.14 -7.50 7.44
C GLN A 408 -24.12 -7.31 5.92
N ILE A 409 -23.00 -7.58 5.25
CA ILE A 409 -22.89 -7.48 3.80
C ILE A 409 -23.79 -8.55 3.16
N SER A 410 -24.80 -8.13 2.43
CA SER A 410 -25.72 -9.02 1.72
C SER A 410 -25.11 -9.44 0.38
N ILE A 411 -24.88 -10.73 0.20
CA ILE A 411 -24.46 -11.32 -1.08
C ILE A 411 -25.74 -11.76 -1.79
N LYS A 412 -25.94 -11.33 -3.04
CA LYS A 412 -27.05 -11.86 -3.86
C LYS A 412 -26.86 -13.36 -4.04
N ASP A 413 -27.87 -14.13 -3.69
CA ASP A 413 -27.85 -15.58 -3.83
C ASP A 413 -27.73 -15.95 -5.31
N LYS A 414 -26.78 -16.86 -5.65
CA LYS A 414 -26.57 -17.34 -7.03
C LYS A 414 -27.77 -18.18 -7.56
N SER A 415 -28.78 -18.42 -6.72
CA SER A 415 -29.95 -19.22 -7.09
C SER A 415 -31.01 -18.44 -7.89
N GLN A 416 -30.80 -17.16 -8.19
CA GLN A 416 -31.77 -16.34 -8.96
C GLN A 416 -31.24 -15.82 -10.31
N THR A 417 -30.18 -16.39 -10.84
CA THR A 417 -29.72 -16.26 -12.23
C THR A 417 -29.62 -17.64 -12.88
#